data_717dc8503b2dea75e20d04263f4617cb
#
_entry.id   717dc8503b2dea75e20d04263f4617cb
#
_cell.length_a   1.000
_cell.length_b   1.000
_cell.length_c   1.000
_cell.angle_alpha   90.00
_cell.angle_beta   90.00
_cell.angle_gamma   90.00
#
_symmetry.space_group_name_H-M   'P 1'
#
loop_
_entity.id
_entity.type
_entity.pdbx_description
1 polymer ?
#
loop_
_entity_poly.entity_id
_entity_poly.type
_entity_poly.pdbx_seq_one_letter_code
_entity_poly.pdbx_strand_id
1 'polypeptide(L)'
;MTTNRLQVSLPGLELKNPIIPASGCFGFGQEYAKYYDLDLLGSIMIKATTLEPRFGNPTPRVAETPAGMLNAIGLQNPGLEVVLSEKLPWL
;
A
#
# COMPACT_ATOMS: atom_id res chain seq x y z
N MET A 1 10.16 -27.69 15.92
CA MET A 1 10.30 -26.67 14.87
C MET A 1 8.98 -26.47 14.16
N THR A 2 8.47 -25.27 14.20
CA THR A 2 7.23 -24.92 13.50
C THR A 2 7.51 -24.64 12.03
N THR A 3 6.79 -25.29 11.14
CA THR A 3 6.88 -25.04 9.72
C THR A 3 5.85 -23.98 9.35
N ASN A 4 6.30 -22.86 8.75
CA ASN A 4 5.39 -21.86 8.24
C ASN A 4 4.89 -22.31 6.87
N ARG A 5 3.67 -22.83 6.83
CA ARG A 5 3.07 -23.37 5.61
C ARG A 5 2.65 -22.30 4.61
N LEU A 6 2.65 -21.03 5.03
CA LEU A 6 2.25 -19.91 4.18
C LEU A 6 3.45 -19.20 3.56
N GLN A 7 4.66 -19.57 3.95
CA GLN A 7 5.87 -18.91 3.45
C GLN A 7 5.97 -19.03 1.93
N VAL A 8 6.39 -17.92 1.30
CA VAL A 8 6.57 -17.83 -0.14
C VAL A 8 7.99 -17.37 -0.44
N SER A 9 8.68 -18.09 -1.34
CA SER A 9 10.00 -17.71 -1.80
C SER A 9 9.91 -17.18 -3.23
N LEU A 10 10.34 -15.95 -3.43
CA LEU A 10 10.49 -15.34 -4.74
C LEU A 10 11.97 -15.06 -4.97
N PRO A 11 12.44 -14.93 -6.22
CA PRO A 11 13.85 -14.61 -6.47
C PRO A 11 14.25 -13.33 -5.73
N GLY A 12 15.18 -13.48 -4.76
CA GLY A 12 15.66 -12.36 -3.96
C GLY A 12 14.71 -11.84 -2.89
N LEU A 13 13.59 -12.51 -2.63
CA LEU A 13 12.61 -12.05 -1.66
C LEU A 13 11.93 -13.22 -0.95
N GLU A 14 12.03 -13.26 0.38
CA GLU A 14 11.36 -14.24 1.21
C GLU A 14 10.20 -13.57 1.93
N LEU A 15 8.98 -14.11 1.76
CA LEU A 15 7.78 -13.60 2.41
C LEU A 15 7.22 -14.64 3.37
N LYS A 16 6.82 -14.22 4.57
CA LYS A 16 6.24 -15.13 5.55
C LYS A 16 4.85 -15.63 5.16
N ASN A 17 4.17 -14.92 4.25
CA ASN A 17 2.88 -15.33 3.68
C ASN A 17 2.65 -14.55 2.38
N PRO A 18 1.67 -14.96 1.53
CA PRO A 18 1.45 -14.31 0.24
C PRO A 18 0.53 -13.08 0.29
N ILE A 19 0.16 -12.60 1.46
CA ILE A 19 -0.81 -11.50 1.55
C ILE A 19 -0.10 -10.17 1.40
N ILE A 20 -0.46 -9.44 0.34
CA ILE A 20 0.09 -8.12 0.02
C ILE A 20 -1.07 -7.19 -0.36
N PRO A 21 -1.44 -6.23 0.51
CA PRO A 21 -2.50 -5.29 0.18
C PRO A 21 -2.10 -4.39 -0.98
N ALA A 22 -3.08 -4.04 -1.81
CA ALA A 22 -2.87 -3.12 -2.93
C ALA A 22 -2.81 -1.67 -2.42
N SER A 23 -1.90 -0.87 -2.99
CA SER A 23 -1.66 0.49 -2.55
C SER A 23 -2.86 1.42 -2.68
N GLY A 24 -3.74 1.16 -3.67
CA GLY A 24 -4.91 2.02 -3.92
C GLY A 24 -5.91 2.06 -2.77
N CYS A 25 -6.04 0.96 -2.03
CA CYS A 25 -6.96 0.89 -0.88
C CYS A 25 -6.24 0.86 0.46
N PHE A 26 -4.94 0.59 0.50
CA PHE A 26 -4.18 0.45 1.73
C PHE A 26 -3.31 1.67 2.05
N GLY A 27 -2.94 2.46 1.05
CA GLY A 27 -2.08 3.63 1.23
C GLY A 27 -0.69 3.24 1.74
N PHE A 28 -0.28 3.83 2.85
CA PHE A 28 0.96 3.48 3.54
C PHE A 28 0.73 2.60 4.77
N GLY A 29 -0.51 2.22 5.02
CA GLY A 29 -0.87 1.31 6.09
C GLY A 29 -1.19 1.94 7.44
N GLN A 30 -0.99 3.26 7.59
CA GLN A 30 -1.16 3.94 8.87
C GLN A 30 -2.58 3.82 9.42
N GLU A 31 -3.58 3.90 8.56
CA GLU A 31 -4.98 3.78 8.95
C GLU A 31 -5.31 2.36 9.44
N TYR A 32 -4.76 1.35 8.75
CA TYR A 32 -5.02 -0.04 9.10
C TYR A 32 -4.22 -0.53 10.30
N ALA A 33 -3.10 0.13 10.62
CA ALA A 33 -2.31 -0.21 11.80
C ALA A 33 -3.09 -0.04 13.11
N LYS A 34 -4.19 0.70 13.05
CA LYS A 34 -5.10 0.87 14.20
C LYS A 34 -5.93 -0.37 14.50
N TYR A 35 -6.05 -1.29 13.53
CA TYR A 35 -6.92 -2.46 13.64
C TYR A 35 -6.15 -3.75 13.84
N TYR A 36 -4.93 -3.84 13.34
CA TYR A 36 -4.09 -5.02 13.48
C TYR A 36 -2.62 -4.66 13.24
N ASP A 37 -1.74 -5.56 13.68
CA ASP A 37 -0.31 -5.42 13.48
C ASP A 37 0.03 -5.67 12.00
N LEU A 38 0.64 -4.69 11.34
CA LEU A 38 1.04 -4.80 9.94
C LEU A 38 2.07 -5.90 9.70
N ASP A 39 2.81 -6.33 10.73
CA ASP A 39 3.75 -7.44 10.62
C ASP A 39 3.08 -8.79 10.33
N LEU A 40 1.75 -8.87 10.45
CA LEU A 40 1.01 -10.06 10.03
C LEU A 40 1.02 -10.24 8.51
N LEU A 41 1.25 -9.18 7.75
CA LEU A 41 1.24 -9.21 6.29
C LEU A 41 2.57 -9.74 5.74
N GLY A 42 2.52 -10.34 4.56
CA GLY A 42 3.72 -10.78 3.87
C GLY A 42 4.56 -9.63 3.36
N SER A 43 3.89 -8.60 2.85
CA SER A 43 4.53 -7.38 2.37
C SER A 43 3.50 -6.27 2.28
N ILE A 44 3.95 -5.07 2.01
CA ILE A 44 3.07 -3.92 1.78
C ILE A 44 3.50 -3.26 0.47
N MET A 45 2.51 -2.98 -0.39
CA MET A 45 2.70 -2.24 -1.63
C MET A 45 2.39 -0.78 -1.33
N ILE A 46 3.42 0.05 -1.21
CA ILE A 46 3.21 1.48 -0.92
C ILE A 46 2.69 2.21 -2.16
N LYS A 47 2.18 3.40 -1.95
CA LYS A 47 1.65 4.23 -3.04
C LYS A 47 2.74 4.59 -4.04
N ALA A 48 2.36 4.66 -5.32
CA ALA A 48 3.24 5.22 -6.35
C ALA A 48 3.65 6.63 -5.95
N THR A 49 4.94 6.93 -6.02
CA THR A 49 5.51 8.17 -5.50
C THR A 49 6.14 8.96 -6.63
N THR A 50 5.80 10.24 -6.72
CA THR A 50 6.39 11.17 -7.66
C THR A 50 7.42 12.06 -6.95
N LEU A 51 8.30 12.70 -7.70
CA LEU A 51 9.32 13.58 -7.12
C LEU A 51 8.66 14.71 -6.34
N GLU A 52 7.71 15.40 -6.96
CA GLU A 52 6.94 16.47 -6.34
C GLU A 52 5.60 15.91 -5.78
N PRO A 53 5.06 16.50 -4.70
CA PRO A 53 3.75 16.12 -4.21
C PRO A 53 2.65 16.27 -5.25
N ARG A 54 1.65 15.40 -5.24
CA ARG A 54 0.48 15.48 -6.10
C ARG A 54 -0.80 15.34 -5.29
N PHE A 55 -1.71 16.29 -5.46
CA PHE A 55 -3.04 16.20 -4.85
C PHE A 55 -3.96 15.24 -5.59
N GLY A 56 -3.58 14.85 -6.79
CA GLY A 56 -4.42 14.05 -7.66
C GLY A 56 -5.44 14.90 -8.41
N ASN A 57 -6.39 14.25 -9.04
CA ASN A 57 -7.42 14.91 -9.83
C ASN A 57 -8.49 15.56 -8.94
N PRO A 58 -9.23 16.59 -9.45
CA PRO A 58 -10.38 17.14 -8.73
C PRO A 58 -11.45 16.09 -8.50
N THR A 59 -12.22 16.26 -7.43
CA THR A 59 -13.39 15.41 -7.15
C THR A 59 -14.59 15.90 -7.99
N PRO A 60 -15.55 14.97 -8.36
CA PRO A 60 -15.57 13.56 -8.04
C PRO A 60 -14.54 12.76 -8.87
N ARG A 61 -13.89 11.80 -8.23
CA ARG A 61 -12.85 11.01 -8.87
C ARG A 61 -13.03 9.50 -8.64
N VAL A 62 -14.16 9.11 -8.10
CA VAL A 62 -14.57 7.74 -7.85
C VAL A 62 -16.02 7.58 -8.28
N ALA A 63 -16.33 6.48 -8.97
CA ALA A 63 -17.69 6.17 -9.40
C ALA A 63 -17.96 4.67 -9.26
N GLU A 64 -19.12 4.32 -8.67
CA GLU A 64 -19.52 2.92 -8.56
C GLU A 64 -19.99 2.37 -9.89
N THR A 65 -19.75 1.07 -10.08
CA THR A 65 -20.30 0.28 -11.19
C THR A 65 -21.10 -0.88 -10.60
N PRO A 66 -21.90 -1.62 -11.40
CA PRO A 66 -22.68 -2.74 -10.86
C PRO A 66 -21.86 -3.79 -10.12
N ALA A 67 -20.60 -4.01 -10.48
CA ALA A 67 -19.77 -5.04 -9.86
C ALA A 67 -18.41 -4.50 -9.39
N GLY A 68 -18.26 -3.20 -9.22
CA GLY A 68 -16.99 -2.64 -8.81
C GLY A 68 -17.00 -1.12 -8.76
N MET A 69 -15.83 -0.53 -9.04
CA MET A 69 -15.64 0.90 -8.91
C MET A 69 -14.63 1.40 -9.94
N LEU A 70 -14.90 2.53 -10.54
CA LEU A 70 -13.94 3.25 -11.38
C LEU A 70 -13.30 4.35 -10.57
N ASN A 71 -12.04 4.65 -10.84
CA ASN A 71 -11.39 5.77 -10.21
C ASN A 71 -10.51 6.55 -11.19
N ALA A 72 -10.33 7.82 -10.89
CA ALA A 72 -9.40 8.72 -11.57
C ALA A 72 -8.70 9.54 -10.49
N ILE A 73 -7.97 8.86 -9.59
CA ILE A 73 -7.30 9.50 -8.45
C ILE A 73 -6.17 10.43 -8.90
N GLY A 74 -5.38 10.01 -9.91
CA GLY A 74 -4.34 10.86 -10.47
C GLY A 74 -3.04 10.84 -9.68
N LEU A 75 -2.64 9.68 -9.14
CA LEU A 75 -1.38 9.47 -8.42
C LEU A 75 -1.22 10.39 -7.20
N GLN A 76 -2.29 10.55 -6.41
CA GLN A 76 -2.19 11.33 -5.18
C GLN A 76 -1.11 10.76 -4.27
N ASN A 77 -0.12 11.56 -3.91
CA ASN A 77 0.96 11.15 -3.02
C ASN A 77 1.66 12.38 -2.43
N PRO A 78 2.36 12.23 -1.28
CA PRO A 78 3.01 13.36 -0.63
C PRO A 78 4.35 13.78 -1.23
N GLY A 79 4.84 13.09 -2.26
CA GLY A 79 6.14 13.36 -2.85
C GLY A 79 7.25 12.52 -2.25
N LEU A 80 8.35 12.38 -2.99
CA LEU A 80 9.47 11.51 -2.63
C LEU A 80 10.08 11.87 -1.28
N GLU A 81 10.28 13.16 -1.01
CA GLU A 81 10.93 13.60 0.22
C GLU A 81 10.15 13.17 1.46
N VAL A 82 8.84 13.35 1.48
CA VAL A 82 7.98 12.95 2.59
C VAL A 82 7.96 11.43 2.74
N VAL A 83 7.92 10.70 1.63
CA VAL A 83 7.95 9.24 1.68
C VAL A 83 9.24 8.73 2.32
N LEU A 84 10.38 9.30 1.96
CA LEU A 84 11.68 8.88 2.50
C LEU A 84 11.87 9.32 3.95
N SER A 85 11.40 10.51 4.34
CA SER A 85 11.65 11.05 5.68
C SER A 85 10.60 10.67 6.72
N GLU A 86 9.37 10.39 6.31
CA GLU A 86 8.26 10.15 7.23
C GLU A 86 7.59 8.79 7.05
N LYS A 87 7.23 8.43 5.81
CA LYS A 87 6.42 7.24 5.57
C LYS A 87 7.20 5.93 5.71
N LEU A 88 8.34 5.82 5.05
CA LEU A 88 9.17 4.63 5.16
C LEU A 88 9.75 4.41 6.55
N PRO A 89 10.28 5.44 7.25
CA PRO A 89 10.74 5.25 8.63
C PRO A 89 9.63 4.82 9.59
N TRP A 90 8.39 5.24 9.35
CA TRP A 90 7.25 4.81 10.18
C TRP A 90 6.93 3.34 9.98
N LEU A 91 7.05 2.83 8.74
CA LEU A 91 6.83 1.42 8.45
C LEU A 91 7.95 0.56 9.06
#